data_b79ca05ab98f6a9b3de2beb4bf159d47
#
_entry.id   b79ca05ab98f6a9b3de2beb4bf159d47
#
_cell.length_a   1.000
_cell.length_b   1.000
_cell.length_c   1.000
_cell.angle_alpha   90.00
_cell.angle_beta   90.00
_cell.angle_gamma   90.00
#
_symmetry.space_group_name_H-M   'P 1'
#
loop_
_entity.id
_entity.type
_entity.pdbx_description
1 polymer ?
#
loop_
_entity_poly.entity_id
_entity_poly.type
_entity_poly.pdbx_seq_one_letter_code
_entity_poly.pdbx_strand_id
1 'polypeptide(L)'
;MRKTILAITAAIMFSANAMAQGDVYERSKIYEWPTDKQVVEKLHQWQDLKFGVLFHWGLYAVPGIVESWSICDEDWITRDTTMTYQQYKDWYWGQADKFNPTEFNPEQWASVMSDAGMKYMIFTTKHHDGFCMFDSKYTDFSIAHHAFKDNPRRDVLKYVNEAFRKKNFMIGTYFSKPDWHSQDYWWDVYPTKRGRNVNYDVKKWPWRWNAYKEFTYNQMNEILSRYGKVDILWMDGGWVCKENNQDIDMPHIAEMARRNQPGIIMVDRTIHGPYENYQTPERTIPETQLNYRWESCIPLTNDWGYVKHPTWKSPEKVINTLIEIVAKGGNLVLGVGPTPQGTIQPEAVERLNAIGKWLKKNGRAIYNTTTTKNYHSGNVWFTASKDHKHLYGIYMLTEGEKLPESITWQGNLPKKGAKIKILANGKSIKPTINGNNVTVKLPAGLPQQSVAFEI
;
A
#
# COMPACT_ATOMS: atom_id res chain seq x y z
N MET A 1 39.77 25.08 33.93
CA MET A 1 39.23 25.35 32.61
C MET A 1 39.47 24.15 31.71
N ARG A 2 38.49 23.25 31.57
CA ARG A 2 38.39 22.14 30.58
C ARG A 2 37.23 21.24 30.99
N LYS A 3 36.01 21.70 30.76
CA LYS A 3 34.79 20.86 30.74
C LYS A 3 33.72 21.69 30.03
N THR A 4 33.67 21.67 28.73
CA THR A 4 32.49 22.08 27.92
C THR A 4 32.81 21.94 26.44
N ILE A 5 33.05 20.72 25.92
CA ILE A 5 33.01 20.40 24.52
C ILE A 5 32.76 18.86 24.45
N LEU A 6 31.56 18.40 24.73
CA LEU A 6 31.14 17.02 24.45
C LEU A 6 29.61 16.87 24.45
N ALA A 7 28.89 17.83 23.89
CA ALA A 7 27.42 17.75 23.82
C ALA A 7 26.81 18.15 22.46
N ILE A 8 27.63 18.31 21.42
CA ILE A 8 27.11 18.78 20.11
C ILE A 8 27.23 17.71 18.99
N THR A 9 27.92 16.60 19.23
CA THR A 9 28.13 15.58 18.17
C THR A 9 27.08 14.47 18.12
N ALA A 10 26.15 14.39 19.07
CA ALA A 10 25.11 13.33 19.08
C ALA A 10 23.79 13.74 18.39
N ALA A 11 23.58 15.02 18.10
CA ALA A 11 22.34 15.52 17.50
C ALA A 11 22.35 15.53 15.95
N ILE A 12 23.51 15.33 15.33
CA ILE A 12 23.64 15.42 13.85
C ILE A 12 23.52 14.06 13.19
N MET A 13 23.65 12.95 13.91
CA MET A 13 23.53 11.61 13.30
C MET A 13 22.08 11.09 13.18
N PHE A 14 21.10 11.72 13.82
CA PHE A 14 19.68 11.33 13.70
C PHE A 14 18.95 12.01 12.53
N SER A 15 19.50 13.09 11.96
CA SER A 15 18.87 13.82 10.86
C SER A 15 19.25 13.28 9.46
N ALA A 16 20.35 12.56 9.32
CA ALA A 16 20.79 12.04 8.03
C ALA A 16 19.98 10.82 7.53
N ASN A 17 19.47 10.00 8.45
CA ASN A 17 18.66 8.82 8.05
C ASN A 17 17.19 9.15 7.74
N ALA A 18 16.66 10.28 8.21
CA ALA A 18 15.34 10.76 7.85
C ALA A 18 15.32 11.42 6.46
N MET A 19 16.44 12.00 6.03
CA MET A 19 16.54 12.67 4.73
C MET A 19 16.64 11.70 3.54
N ALA A 20 17.21 10.52 3.70
CA ALA A 20 17.30 9.53 2.62
C ALA A 20 15.96 8.89 2.25
N GLN A 21 14.99 8.84 3.18
CA GLN A 21 13.62 8.39 2.90
C GLN A 21 12.72 9.53 2.39
N GLY A 22 12.97 10.79 2.77
CA GLY A 22 12.20 11.96 2.34
C GLY A 22 12.39 12.28 0.85
N ASP A 23 13.59 12.12 0.31
CA ASP A 23 13.93 12.48 -1.07
C ASP A 23 13.18 11.69 -2.15
N VAL A 24 12.73 10.47 -1.86
CA VAL A 24 11.96 9.65 -2.81
C VAL A 24 10.55 10.23 -3.01
N TYR A 25 10.01 10.95 -2.04
CA TYR A 25 8.62 11.46 -2.03
C TYR A 25 8.50 12.94 -2.40
N GLU A 26 9.55 13.74 -2.25
CA GLU A 26 9.54 15.16 -2.63
C GLU A 26 9.57 15.42 -4.14
N ARG A 27 9.91 14.43 -4.96
CA ARG A 27 10.02 14.58 -6.41
C ARG A 27 8.69 14.77 -7.11
N SER A 28 7.57 14.48 -6.46
CA SER A 28 6.23 14.55 -7.07
C SER A 28 5.58 15.92 -6.91
N LYS A 29 6.18 16.95 -7.44
CA LYS A 29 5.58 18.30 -7.43
C LYS A 29 4.55 18.52 -8.55
N ILE A 30 4.46 17.60 -9.53
CA ILE A 30 3.58 17.75 -10.69
C ILE A 30 2.82 16.44 -10.90
N TYR A 31 1.50 16.46 -10.61
CA TYR A 31 0.59 15.38 -10.96
C TYR A 31 -0.02 15.65 -12.33
N GLU A 32 0.11 14.69 -13.23
CA GLU A 32 -0.54 14.75 -14.54
C GLU A 32 -1.87 14.00 -14.53
N TRP A 33 -2.97 14.73 -14.77
CA TRP A 33 -4.29 14.12 -14.90
C TRP A 33 -4.36 13.27 -16.18
N PRO A 34 -4.81 11.99 -16.09
CA PRO A 34 -4.99 11.18 -17.28
C PRO A 34 -6.08 11.76 -18.17
N THR A 35 -5.86 11.68 -19.48
CA THR A 35 -6.82 12.15 -20.50
C THR A 35 -7.69 11.05 -21.07
N ASP A 36 -7.29 9.78 -20.92
CA ASP A 36 -8.08 8.61 -21.31
C ASP A 36 -9.34 8.51 -20.44
N LYS A 37 -10.51 8.57 -21.07
CA LYS A 37 -11.81 8.55 -20.37
C LYS A 37 -12.01 7.27 -19.53
N GLN A 38 -11.54 6.11 -20.01
CA GLN A 38 -11.69 4.86 -19.29
C GLN A 38 -10.80 4.80 -18.06
N VAL A 39 -9.59 5.36 -18.15
CA VAL A 39 -8.69 5.51 -16.98
C VAL A 39 -9.29 6.48 -15.96
N VAL A 40 -9.81 7.62 -16.40
CA VAL A 40 -10.48 8.60 -15.52
C VAL A 40 -11.67 7.98 -14.78
N GLU A 41 -12.52 7.25 -15.50
CA GLU A 41 -13.66 6.55 -14.90
C GLU A 41 -13.21 5.51 -13.89
N LYS A 42 -12.20 4.71 -14.22
CA LYS A 42 -11.63 3.72 -13.31
C LYS A 42 -11.02 4.36 -12.06
N LEU A 43 -10.34 5.49 -12.20
CA LEU A 43 -9.81 6.26 -11.06
C LEU A 43 -10.92 6.78 -10.15
N HIS A 44 -12.04 7.23 -10.71
CA HIS A 44 -13.19 7.62 -9.90
C HIS A 44 -13.77 6.43 -9.14
N GLN A 45 -13.94 5.28 -9.81
CA GLN A 45 -14.38 4.04 -9.17
C GLN A 45 -13.43 3.63 -8.04
N TRP A 46 -12.11 3.61 -8.31
CA TRP A 46 -11.10 3.29 -7.31
C TRP A 46 -11.10 4.25 -6.12
N GLN A 47 -11.23 5.56 -6.38
CA GLN A 47 -11.26 6.56 -5.30
C GLN A 47 -12.44 6.36 -4.35
N ASP A 48 -13.56 5.84 -4.82
CA ASP A 48 -14.75 5.57 -4.01
C ASP A 48 -14.55 4.39 -3.05
N LEU A 49 -13.62 3.50 -3.35
CA LEU A 49 -13.36 2.30 -2.57
C LEU A 49 -12.65 2.59 -1.25
N LYS A 50 -11.87 3.64 -1.14
CA LYS A 50 -11.22 4.21 0.04
C LYS A 50 -10.25 3.31 0.80
N PHE A 51 -10.48 2.00 0.88
CA PHE A 51 -9.72 1.06 1.70
C PHE A 51 -9.40 -0.23 0.94
N GLY A 52 -8.13 -0.56 0.85
CA GLY A 52 -7.62 -1.76 0.19
C GLY A 52 -6.56 -2.50 0.98
N VAL A 53 -6.13 -3.64 0.46
CA VAL A 53 -5.01 -4.44 0.97
C VAL A 53 -3.88 -4.52 -0.04
N LEU A 54 -2.63 -4.44 0.45
CA LEU A 54 -1.42 -4.71 -0.30
C LEU A 54 -0.74 -5.93 0.31
N PHE A 55 -0.68 -7.04 -0.42
CA PHE A 55 0.01 -8.22 0.04
C PHE A 55 1.47 -8.22 -0.38
N HIS A 56 2.37 -8.27 0.62
CA HIS A 56 3.79 -8.60 0.39
C HIS A 56 4.02 -10.06 0.78
N TRP A 57 4.21 -10.90 -0.23
CA TRP A 57 4.46 -12.33 -0.02
C TRP A 57 5.45 -12.86 -1.05
N GLY A 58 6.50 -13.51 -0.59
CA GLY A 58 7.60 -14.00 -1.41
C GLY A 58 8.63 -14.76 -0.56
N LEU A 59 9.84 -14.94 -1.07
CA LEU A 59 10.90 -15.73 -0.41
C LEU A 59 11.23 -15.24 0.99
N TYR A 60 11.20 -13.93 1.21
CA TYR A 60 11.48 -13.29 2.50
C TYR A 60 10.55 -13.75 3.63
N ALA A 61 9.37 -14.28 3.30
CA ALA A 61 8.47 -14.84 4.30
C ALA A 61 9.03 -16.11 4.93
N VAL A 62 9.81 -16.91 4.20
CA VAL A 62 10.37 -18.20 4.69
C VAL A 62 11.30 -17.98 5.90
N PRO A 63 12.33 -17.13 5.82
CA PRO A 63 13.14 -16.77 6.99
C PRO A 63 12.43 -15.80 7.93
N GLY A 64 11.36 -15.11 7.51
CA GLY A 64 10.66 -14.10 8.29
C GLY A 64 11.52 -12.85 8.54
N ILE A 65 12.00 -12.25 7.47
CA ILE A 65 12.89 -11.07 7.46
C ILE A 65 12.27 -9.95 6.63
N VAL A 66 12.92 -8.79 6.63
CA VAL A 66 12.57 -7.68 5.73
C VAL A 66 12.50 -8.18 4.29
N GLU A 67 11.59 -7.60 3.50
CA GLU A 67 11.36 -8.01 2.11
C GLU A 67 12.72 -8.17 1.39
N SER A 68 12.79 -8.49 0.15
CA SER A 68 14.04 -8.80 -0.58
C SER A 68 15.27 -7.88 -0.33
N TRP A 69 15.09 -6.78 0.39
CA TRP A 69 16.14 -5.79 0.67
C TRP A 69 17.40 -6.36 1.32
N SER A 70 17.28 -7.46 2.05
CA SER A 70 18.43 -8.10 2.69
C SER A 70 19.50 -8.59 1.71
N ILE A 71 19.19 -8.81 0.43
CA ILE A 71 20.16 -9.12 -0.62
C ILE A 71 20.73 -7.91 -1.33
N CYS A 72 20.20 -6.71 -1.06
CA CYS A 72 20.74 -5.46 -1.55
C CYS A 72 21.79 -4.93 -0.57
N ASP A 73 22.94 -4.47 -1.07
CA ASP A 73 24.01 -3.94 -0.22
C ASP A 73 23.82 -2.44 0.06
N GLU A 74 22.81 -2.14 0.87
CA GLU A 74 22.48 -0.79 1.33
C GLU A 74 22.92 -0.57 2.78
N ASP A 75 23.22 0.65 3.19
CA ASP A 75 23.75 0.98 4.52
C ASP A 75 22.81 0.65 5.67
N TRP A 76 21.50 0.69 5.43
CA TRP A 76 20.47 0.46 6.44
C TRP A 76 20.11 -1.02 6.61
N ILE A 77 20.65 -1.91 5.77
CA ILE A 77 20.38 -3.34 5.81
C ILE A 77 21.30 -4.04 6.81
N THR A 78 20.70 -4.80 7.71
CA THR A 78 21.42 -5.70 8.61
C THR A 78 21.33 -7.13 8.08
N ARG A 79 22.48 -7.78 7.89
CA ARG A 79 22.61 -9.17 7.47
C ARG A 79 23.36 -9.99 8.50
N ASP A 80 23.24 -11.31 8.38
CA ASP A 80 24.10 -12.22 9.11
C ASP A 80 25.56 -12.04 8.65
N THR A 81 26.41 -11.61 9.57
CA THR A 81 27.83 -11.31 9.33
C THR A 81 28.72 -12.56 9.33
N THR A 82 28.18 -13.74 9.66
CA THR A 82 28.90 -15.04 9.59
C THR A 82 29.02 -15.54 8.16
N MET A 83 28.24 -15.00 7.23
CA MET A 83 28.25 -15.30 5.80
C MET A 83 28.94 -14.20 5.00
N THR A 84 29.68 -14.57 3.96
CA THR A 84 30.06 -13.59 2.92
C THR A 84 28.81 -13.09 2.20
N TYR A 85 28.90 -11.92 1.55
CA TYR A 85 27.75 -11.37 0.83
C TYR A 85 27.21 -12.33 -0.25
N GLN A 86 28.11 -13.02 -0.98
CA GLN A 86 27.68 -14.00 -1.98
C GLN A 86 26.98 -15.20 -1.34
N GLN A 87 27.53 -15.75 -0.26
CA GLN A 87 26.90 -16.85 0.49
C GLN A 87 25.51 -16.45 1.01
N TYR A 88 25.33 -15.19 1.43
CA TYR A 88 24.04 -14.69 1.87
C TYR A 88 23.03 -14.63 0.72
N LYS A 89 23.43 -14.15 -0.46
CA LYS A 89 22.56 -14.12 -1.66
C LYS A 89 22.15 -15.55 -2.06
N ASP A 90 23.12 -16.46 -2.11
CA ASP A 90 22.86 -17.87 -2.45
C ASP A 90 21.92 -18.53 -1.43
N TRP A 91 22.12 -18.27 -0.15
CA TRP A 91 21.20 -18.69 0.91
C TRP A 91 19.80 -18.13 0.76
N TYR A 92 19.68 -16.83 0.43
CA TYR A 92 18.41 -16.18 0.26
C TYR A 92 17.63 -16.74 -0.94
N TRP A 93 18.26 -16.82 -2.09
CA TRP A 93 17.62 -17.38 -3.29
C TRP A 93 17.31 -18.87 -3.14
N GLY A 94 18.12 -19.62 -2.39
CA GLY A 94 17.85 -21.00 -2.01
C GLY A 94 16.60 -21.18 -1.12
N GLN A 95 15.98 -20.10 -0.61
CA GLN A 95 14.68 -20.22 0.06
C GLN A 95 13.56 -20.63 -0.91
N ALA A 96 13.74 -20.50 -2.22
CA ALA A 96 12.79 -20.99 -3.22
C ALA A 96 12.49 -22.48 -3.06
N ASP A 97 13.51 -23.28 -2.74
CA ASP A 97 13.38 -24.73 -2.52
C ASP A 97 12.77 -25.10 -1.16
N LYS A 98 12.50 -24.11 -0.31
CA LYS A 98 11.85 -24.27 1.00
C LYS A 98 10.46 -23.62 1.05
N PHE A 99 10.12 -22.77 0.07
CA PHE A 99 8.86 -22.05 0.06
C PHE A 99 7.73 -22.95 -0.45
N ASN A 100 7.13 -23.68 0.49
CA ASN A 100 6.04 -24.62 0.23
C ASN A 100 4.82 -24.30 1.10
N PRO A 101 3.97 -23.33 0.70
CA PRO A 101 2.84 -22.86 1.49
C PRO A 101 1.67 -23.86 1.47
N THR A 102 1.76 -24.94 2.22
CA THR A 102 0.75 -26.02 2.23
C THR A 102 -0.63 -25.62 2.76
N GLU A 103 -0.72 -24.49 3.49
CA GLU A 103 -1.96 -23.98 4.04
C GLU A 103 -2.53 -22.80 3.21
N PHE A 104 -2.02 -22.58 1.99
CA PHE A 104 -2.46 -21.51 1.11
C PHE A 104 -3.95 -21.63 0.76
N ASN A 105 -4.72 -20.66 1.24
CA ASN A 105 -6.17 -20.59 1.04
C ASN A 105 -6.59 -19.15 0.66
N PRO A 106 -6.57 -18.80 -0.63
CA PRO A 106 -6.88 -17.44 -1.08
C PRO A 106 -8.36 -17.06 -0.86
N GLU A 107 -9.27 -18.03 -0.80
CA GLU A 107 -10.68 -17.80 -0.47
C GLU A 107 -10.84 -17.31 0.97
N GLN A 108 -10.07 -17.86 1.91
CA GLN A 108 -10.01 -17.39 3.30
C GLN A 108 -9.42 -15.97 3.36
N TRP A 109 -8.32 -15.69 2.65
CA TRP A 109 -7.75 -14.35 2.58
C TRP A 109 -8.79 -13.33 2.10
N ALA A 110 -9.47 -13.63 0.98
CA ALA A 110 -10.49 -12.76 0.42
C ALA A 110 -11.67 -12.54 1.39
N SER A 111 -12.05 -13.56 2.17
CA SER A 111 -13.09 -13.41 3.20
C SER A 111 -12.64 -12.50 4.33
N VAL A 112 -11.45 -12.71 4.89
CA VAL A 112 -10.89 -11.86 5.96
C VAL A 112 -10.81 -10.40 5.52
N MET A 113 -10.32 -10.11 4.32
CA MET A 113 -10.19 -8.74 3.80
C MET A 113 -11.57 -8.11 3.50
N SER A 114 -12.51 -8.89 2.98
CA SER A 114 -13.90 -8.45 2.77
C SER A 114 -14.60 -8.12 4.09
N ASP A 115 -14.43 -8.96 5.11
CA ASP A 115 -15.01 -8.75 6.44
C ASP A 115 -14.38 -7.54 7.15
N ALA A 116 -13.10 -7.26 6.88
CA ALA A 116 -12.41 -6.02 7.30
C ALA A 116 -12.95 -4.75 6.61
N GLY A 117 -13.79 -4.88 5.58
CA GLY A 117 -14.35 -3.76 4.83
C GLY A 117 -13.50 -3.32 3.63
N MET A 118 -12.42 -4.00 3.30
CA MET A 118 -11.58 -3.68 2.15
C MET A 118 -12.31 -3.92 0.82
N LYS A 119 -11.97 -3.15 -0.21
CA LYS A 119 -12.69 -3.12 -1.51
C LYS A 119 -11.79 -3.33 -2.71
N TYR A 120 -10.48 -3.20 -2.58
CA TYR A 120 -9.51 -3.50 -3.61
C TYR A 120 -8.30 -4.21 -3.01
N MET A 121 -7.60 -4.93 -3.84
CA MET A 121 -6.43 -5.72 -3.48
C MET A 121 -5.32 -5.44 -4.46
N ILE A 122 -4.09 -5.31 -3.95
CA ILE A 122 -2.86 -5.28 -4.72
C ILE A 122 -2.00 -6.46 -4.24
N PHE A 123 -1.63 -7.35 -5.16
CA PHE A 123 -0.83 -8.53 -4.84
C PHE A 123 0.58 -8.43 -5.43
N THR A 124 1.61 -8.70 -4.63
CA THR A 124 3.00 -8.74 -5.06
C THR A 124 3.23 -9.94 -5.99
N THR A 125 3.19 -9.69 -7.29
CA THR A 125 3.44 -10.74 -8.31
C THR A 125 4.92 -11.12 -8.39
N LYS A 126 5.80 -10.14 -8.17
CA LYS A 126 7.25 -10.27 -8.08
C LYS A 126 7.80 -9.09 -7.28
N HIS A 127 8.63 -9.34 -6.26
CA HIS A 127 9.40 -8.32 -5.55
C HIS A 127 10.79 -8.16 -6.18
N HIS A 128 11.66 -7.33 -5.62
CA HIS A 128 12.98 -7.01 -6.19
C HIS A 128 13.92 -8.22 -6.31
N ASP A 129 13.67 -9.29 -5.54
CA ASP A 129 14.44 -10.53 -5.59
C ASP A 129 14.23 -11.37 -6.87
N GLY A 130 13.26 -11.00 -7.69
CA GLY A 130 12.96 -11.66 -8.95
C GLY A 130 12.08 -12.90 -8.83
N PHE A 131 11.72 -13.34 -7.61
CA PHE A 131 10.89 -14.54 -7.43
C PHE A 131 9.43 -14.27 -7.82
N CYS A 132 8.95 -15.00 -8.82
CA CYS A 132 7.61 -14.85 -9.33
C CYS A 132 6.59 -15.65 -8.53
N MET A 133 5.51 -15.01 -8.08
CA MET A 133 4.36 -15.64 -7.43
C MET A 133 3.30 -16.09 -8.46
N PHE A 134 3.73 -16.31 -9.69
CA PHE A 134 2.91 -16.80 -10.82
C PHE A 134 3.74 -17.71 -11.73
N ASP A 135 3.06 -18.52 -12.53
CA ASP A 135 3.67 -19.45 -13.48
C ASP A 135 4.14 -18.69 -14.73
N SER A 136 5.35 -18.09 -14.65
CA SER A 136 5.96 -17.34 -15.74
C SER A 136 6.57 -18.27 -16.78
N LYS A 137 6.45 -17.91 -18.05
CA LYS A 137 7.12 -18.59 -19.18
C LYS A 137 8.52 -18.05 -19.45
N TYR A 138 8.92 -16.98 -18.76
CA TYR A 138 10.17 -16.26 -19.01
C TYR A 138 11.23 -16.51 -17.95
N THR A 139 10.88 -17.22 -16.88
CA THR A 139 11.81 -17.65 -15.84
C THR A 139 11.29 -18.87 -15.09
N ASP A 140 12.18 -19.78 -14.74
CA ASP A 140 11.87 -20.88 -13.83
C ASP A 140 11.95 -20.46 -12.35
N PHE A 141 12.42 -19.23 -12.07
CA PHE A 141 12.51 -18.71 -10.72
C PHE A 141 11.13 -18.22 -10.24
N SER A 142 10.27 -19.18 -9.96
CA SER A 142 8.89 -18.94 -9.56
C SER A 142 8.38 -19.99 -8.58
N ILE A 143 7.36 -19.65 -7.81
CA ILE A 143 6.69 -20.58 -6.90
C ILE A 143 6.13 -21.81 -7.61
N ALA A 144 5.80 -21.70 -8.89
CA ALA A 144 5.24 -22.78 -9.69
C ALA A 144 6.30 -23.84 -10.10
N HIS A 145 7.60 -23.54 -9.98
CA HIS A 145 8.68 -24.38 -10.46
C HIS A 145 9.62 -24.91 -9.35
N HIS A 146 9.45 -24.42 -8.09
CA HIS A 146 10.24 -24.83 -6.93
C HIS A 146 9.46 -25.74 -5.97
N ALA A 147 9.63 -25.58 -4.66
CA ALA A 147 9.06 -26.48 -3.65
C ALA A 147 7.53 -26.67 -3.72
N PHE A 148 6.80 -25.69 -4.25
CA PHE A 148 5.33 -25.72 -4.37
C PHE A 148 4.82 -26.25 -5.72
N LYS A 149 5.72 -26.72 -6.60
CA LYS A 149 5.42 -27.11 -8.00
C LYS A 149 4.35 -28.20 -8.16
N ASP A 150 4.27 -29.11 -7.21
CA ASP A 150 3.33 -30.24 -7.26
C ASP A 150 1.94 -29.90 -6.67
N ASN A 151 1.77 -28.70 -6.13
CA ASN A 151 0.49 -28.25 -5.60
C ASN A 151 -0.43 -27.83 -6.74
N PRO A 152 -1.72 -28.24 -6.76
CA PRO A 152 -2.69 -27.82 -7.78
C PRO A 152 -2.85 -26.29 -7.86
N ARG A 153 -2.54 -25.55 -6.80
CA ARG A 153 -2.62 -24.09 -6.70
C ARG A 153 -1.25 -23.40 -6.88
N ARG A 154 -0.28 -24.06 -7.53
CA ARG A 154 1.08 -23.54 -7.71
C ARG A 154 1.15 -22.21 -8.43
N ASP A 155 0.21 -21.92 -9.33
CA ASP A 155 0.07 -20.61 -9.96
C ASP A 155 -0.73 -19.68 -9.03
N VAL A 156 -0.05 -19.21 -7.98
CA VAL A 156 -0.65 -18.48 -6.85
C VAL A 156 -1.47 -17.27 -7.30
N LEU A 157 -0.92 -16.45 -8.20
CA LEU A 157 -1.59 -15.24 -8.70
C LEU A 157 -2.98 -15.54 -9.29
N LYS A 158 -3.11 -16.65 -10.01
CA LYS A 158 -4.39 -17.08 -10.57
C LYS A 158 -5.44 -17.24 -9.48
N TYR A 159 -5.13 -18.03 -8.46
CA TYR A 159 -6.08 -18.34 -7.40
C TYR A 159 -6.37 -17.15 -6.48
N VAL A 160 -5.38 -16.31 -6.20
CA VAL A 160 -5.60 -15.04 -5.47
C VAL A 160 -6.57 -14.15 -6.24
N ASN A 161 -6.29 -13.87 -7.51
CA ASN A 161 -7.15 -13.02 -8.33
C ASN A 161 -8.58 -13.56 -8.44
N GLU A 162 -8.75 -14.87 -8.62
CA GLU A 162 -10.07 -15.51 -8.71
C GLU A 162 -10.86 -15.38 -7.40
N ALA A 163 -10.19 -15.62 -6.24
CA ALA A 163 -10.83 -15.54 -4.94
C ALA A 163 -11.31 -14.11 -4.61
N PHE A 164 -10.47 -13.11 -4.89
CA PHE A 164 -10.81 -11.71 -4.64
C PHE A 164 -11.88 -11.17 -5.60
N ARG A 165 -11.88 -11.59 -6.88
CA ARG A 165 -12.97 -11.26 -7.83
C ARG A 165 -14.31 -11.80 -7.37
N LYS A 166 -14.37 -13.02 -6.82
CA LYS A 166 -15.61 -13.60 -6.25
C LYS A 166 -16.18 -12.76 -5.10
N LYS A 167 -15.34 -11.95 -4.45
CA LYS A 167 -15.74 -11.00 -3.40
C LYS A 167 -15.93 -9.56 -3.93
N ASN A 168 -15.95 -9.36 -5.25
CA ASN A 168 -16.12 -8.07 -5.93
C ASN A 168 -15.01 -7.04 -5.60
N PHE A 169 -13.79 -7.49 -5.35
CA PHE A 169 -12.65 -6.60 -5.22
C PHE A 169 -12.20 -6.08 -6.57
N MET A 170 -11.78 -4.82 -6.62
CA MET A 170 -10.94 -4.32 -7.69
C MET A 170 -9.55 -4.96 -7.57
N ILE A 171 -9.00 -5.47 -8.67
CA ILE A 171 -7.78 -6.27 -8.69
C ILE A 171 -6.59 -5.44 -9.13
N GLY A 172 -5.59 -5.37 -8.28
CA GLY A 172 -4.28 -4.77 -8.54
C GLY A 172 -3.16 -5.80 -8.51
N THR A 173 -2.16 -5.58 -9.34
CA THR A 173 -0.91 -6.33 -9.36
C THR A 173 0.25 -5.40 -9.08
N TYR A 174 0.99 -5.68 -8.01
CA TYR A 174 2.29 -5.07 -7.75
C TYR A 174 3.33 -5.80 -8.61
N PHE A 175 4.16 -5.07 -9.28
CA PHE A 175 5.28 -5.57 -10.04
C PHE A 175 6.54 -4.75 -9.76
N SER A 176 7.61 -5.41 -9.35
CA SER A 176 8.92 -4.78 -9.20
C SER A 176 9.56 -4.54 -10.57
N LYS A 177 9.91 -3.29 -10.88
CA LYS A 177 10.67 -2.97 -12.10
C LYS A 177 12.11 -3.51 -12.05
N PRO A 178 12.86 -3.41 -10.94
CA PRO A 178 14.13 -4.12 -10.79
C PRO A 178 13.92 -5.61 -10.54
N ASP A 179 14.91 -6.41 -10.93
CA ASP A 179 14.96 -7.85 -10.70
C ASP A 179 16.42 -8.23 -10.41
N TRP A 180 16.73 -8.41 -9.12
CA TRP A 180 18.09 -8.67 -8.67
C TRP A 180 18.58 -10.10 -8.92
N HIS A 181 17.68 -11.01 -9.32
CA HIS A 181 18.04 -12.36 -9.74
C HIS A 181 18.39 -12.41 -11.24
N SER A 182 17.83 -11.50 -12.04
CA SER A 182 18.09 -11.46 -13.47
C SER A 182 19.54 -11.10 -13.79
N GLN A 183 20.19 -11.93 -14.61
CA GLN A 183 21.52 -11.64 -15.12
C GLN A 183 21.58 -10.38 -16.00
N ASP A 184 20.46 -9.95 -16.55
CA ASP A 184 20.33 -8.73 -17.33
C ASP A 184 20.13 -7.48 -16.46
N TYR A 185 19.95 -7.63 -15.15
CA TYR A 185 19.91 -6.54 -14.16
C TYR A 185 21.17 -6.54 -13.27
N TRP A 186 21.47 -7.67 -12.59
CA TRP A 186 22.71 -7.90 -11.85
C TRP A 186 23.54 -8.96 -12.54
N TRP A 187 24.45 -8.50 -13.38
CA TRP A 187 25.31 -9.36 -14.18
C TRP A 187 26.44 -9.95 -13.34
N ASP A 188 26.56 -11.26 -13.29
CA ASP A 188 27.52 -12.00 -12.44
C ASP A 188 29.01 -11.78 -12.82
N VAL A 189 29.28 -11.31 -14.06
CA VAL A 189 30.62 -10.91 -14.50
C VAL A 189 31.18 -9.72 -13.70
N TYR A 190 30.28 -8.90 -13.14
CA TYR A 190 30.64 -7.76 -12.29
C TYR A 190 30.21 -8.01 -10.86
N PRO A 191 31.03 -7.62 -9.85
CA PRO A 191 30.56 -7.68 -8.47
C PRO A 191 29.32 -6.80 -8.32
N THR A 192 28.36 -7.25 -7.55
CA THR A 192 27.20 -6.43 -7.18
C THR A 192 27.71 -5.21 -6.43
N LYS A 193 27.52 -4.03 -7.03
CA LYS A 193 27.87 -2.77 -6.38
C LYS A 193 26.96 -2.56 -5.19
N ARG A 194 27.43 -1.73 -4.25
CA ARG A 194 26.59 -1.23 -3.19
C ARG A 194 25.40 -0.48 -3.80
N GLY A 195 24.20 -0.82 -3.38
CA GLY A 195 22.94 -0.21 -3.81
C GLY A 195 22.12 -1.09 -4.76
N ARG A 196 21.00 -0.54 -5.15
CA ARG A 196 19.86 -1.20 -5.79
C ARG A 196 19.85 -1.20 -7.31
N ASN A 197 20.75 -0.42 -7.91
CA ASN A 197 20.83 -0.22 -9.37
C ASN A 197 21.53 -1.39 -10.08
N VAL A 198 21.44 -1.41 -11.41
CA VAL A 198 22.24 -2.32 -12.24
C VAL A 198 23.73 -2.22 -11.90
N ASN A 199 24.46 -3.34 -11.96
CA ASN A 199 25.86 -3.42 -11.58
C ASN A 199 26.84 -3.21 -12.76
N TYR A 200 26.33 -2.83 -13.93
CA TYR A 200 27.10 -2.56 -15.14
C TYR A 200 26.74 -1.20 -15.73
N ASP A 201 27.54 -0.72 -16.67
CA ASP A 201 27.28 0.51 -17.44
C ASP A 201 26.32 0.19 -18.59
N VAL A 202 25.07 0.68 -18.48
CA VAL A 202 24.01 0.48 -19.49
C VAL A 202 24.39 1.11 -20.84
N LYS A 203 25.15 2.21 -20.87
CA LYS A 203 25.59 2.84 -22.13
C LYS A 203 26.65 2.00 -22.84
N LYS A 204 27.48 1.31 -22.07
CA LYS A 204 28.49 0.40 -22.60
C LYS A 204 27.91 -0.93 -23.07
N TRP A 205 26.85 -1.40 -22.40
CA TRP A 205 26.21 -2.70 -22.64
C TRP A 205 24.71 -2.56 -22.93
N PRO A 206 24.30 -1.76 -23.95
CA PRO A 206 22.88 -1.46 -24.21
C PRO A 206 22.07 -2.69 -24.61
N TRP A 207 22.69 -3.70 -25.21
CA TRP A 207 22.01 -4.94 -25.60
C TRP A 207 21.50 -5.72 -24.37
N ARG A 208 22.23 -5.68 -23.26
CA ARG A 208 21.83 -6.34 -22.01
C ARG A 208 20.62 -5.64 -21.39
N TRP A 209 20.66 -4.30 -21.37
CA TRP A 209 19.49 -3.54 -20.90
C TRP A 209 18.27 -3.74 -21.80
N ASN A 210 18.45 -3.88 -23.11
CA ASN A 210 17.37 -4.18 -24.04
C ASN A 210 16.77 -5.58 -23.77
N ALA A 211 17.58 -6.59 -23.49
CA ALA A 211 17.12 -7.90 -23.08
C ALA A 211 16.32 -7.82 -21.77
N TYR A 212 16.78 -7.04 -20.79
CA TYR A 212 16.04 -6.80 -19.56
C TYR A 212 14.69 -6.10 -19.78
N LYS A 213 14.62 -5.11 -20.64
CA LYS A 213 13.35 -4.46 -21.02
C LYS A 213 12.37 -5.44 -21.62
N GLU A 214 12.83 -6.26 -22.55
CA GLU A 214 12.00 -7.29 -23.19
C GLU A 214 11.50 -8.32 -22.16
N PHE A 215 12.37 -8.81 -21.29
CA PHE A 215 12.01 -9.71 -20.20
C PHE A 215 10.92 -9.11 -19.30
N THR A 216 11.10 -7.87 -18.86
CA THR A 216 10.16 -7.16 -18.00
C THR A 216 8.82 -6.92 -18.70
N TYR A 217 8.85 -6.47 -19.96
CA TYR A 217 7.66 -6.30 -20.79
C TYR A 217 6.88 -7.61 -20.92
N ASN A 218 7.57 -8.70 -21.21
CA ASN A 218 6.96 -10.00 -21.41
C ASN A 218 6.29 -10.54 -20.15
N GLN A 219 6.92 -10.39 -18.99
CA GLN A 219 6.31 -10.76 -17.69
C GLN A 219 5.07 -9.92 -17.38
N MET A 220 5.12 -8.60 -17.57
CA MET A 220 3.94 -7.74 -17.40
C MET A 220 2.81 -8.12 -18.36
N ASN A 221 3.14 -8.42 -19.63
CA ASN A 221 2.17 -8.87 -20.62
C ASN A 221 1.52 -10.21 -20.21
N GLU A 222 2.28 -11.17 -19.65
CA GLU A 222 1.70 -12.40 -19.08
C GLU A 222 0.68 -12.10 -18.01
N ILE A 223 1.06 -11.26 -17.02
CA ILE A 223 0.19 -10.91 -15.89
C ILE A 223 -1.10 -10.26 -16.39
N LEU A 224 -1.01 -9.36 -17.37
CA LEU A 224 -2.16 -8.60 -17.86
C LEU A 224 -3.02 -9.34 -18.89
N SER A 225 -2.51 -10.43 -19.48
CA SER A 225 -3.26 -11.19 -20.50
C SER A 225 -3.79 -12.54 -20.02
N ARG A 226 -3.17 -13.19 -19.03
CA ARG A 226 -3.48 -14.57 -18.62
C ARG A 226 -4.33 -14.68 -17.36
N TYR A 227 -4.37 -13.68 -16.51
CA TYR A 227 -4.95 -13.77 -15.17
C TYR A 227 -6.30 -13.06 -15.02
N GLY A 228 -7.01 -12.89 -16.15
CA GLY A 228 -8.33 -12.25 -16.20
C GLY A 228 -8.26 -10.74 -16.02
N LYS A 229 -9.33 -10.12 -15.51
CA LYS A 229 -9.39 -8.68 -15.35
C LYS A 229 -8.42 -8.20 -14.27
N VAL A 230 -7.57 -7.24 -14.63
CA VAL A 230 -6.68 -6.48 -13.74
C VAL A 230 -7.02 -5.00 -13.88
N ASP A 231 -7.24 -4.33 -12.78
CA ASP A 231 -7.69 -2.93 -12.74
C ASP A 231 -6.55 -1.95 -12.43
N ILE A 232 -5.49 -2.41 -11.75
CA ILE A 232 -4.35 -1.59 -11.30
C ILE A 232 -3.05 -2.33 -11.60
N LEU A 233 -2.13 -1.68 -12.31
CA LEU A 233 -0.73 -2.10 -12.45
C LEU A 233 0.11 -1.17 -11.57
N TRP A 234 0.57 -1.68 -10.43
CA TRP A 234 1.33 -0.97 -9.43
C TRP A 234 2.81 -1.33 -9.54
N MET A 235 3.61 -0.43 -10.13
CA MET A 235 5.01 -0.67 -10.45
C MET A 235 5.91 -0.01 -9.42
N ASP A 236 6.73 -0.81 -8.77
CA ASP A 236 7.70 -0.37 -7.78
C ASP A 236 9.12 -0.32 -8.35
N GLY A 237 10.03 0.35 -7.61
CA GLY A 237 11.40 0.55 -8.02
C GLY A 237 11.59 1.85 -8.79
N GLY A 238 11.27 3.00 -8.16
CA GLY A 238 11.38 4.33 -8.76
C GLY A 238 12.77 4.73 -9.23
N TRP A 239 13.82 4.02 -8.80
CA TRP A 239 15.17 4.22 -9.31
C TRP A 239 15.40 3.63 -10.72
N VAL A 240 14.50 2.76 -11.21
CA VAL A 240 14.50 2.29 -12.60
C VAL A 240 13.81 3.36 -13.44
N CYS A 241 14.61 4.33 -13.89
CA CYS A 241 14.18 5.54 -14.59
C CYS A 241 15.24 6.05 -15.57
N LYS A 242 14.84 6.98 -16.43
CA LYS A 242 15.72 7.60 -17.45
C LYS A 242 16.92 8.33 -16.83
N GLU A 243 16.71 9.00 -15.71
CA GLU A 243 17.72 9.75 -14.98
C GLU A 243 18.88 8.86 -14.50
N ASN A 244 18.59 7.61 -14.21
CA ASN A 244 19.58 6.60 -13.84
C ASN A 244 20.08 5.77 -15.04
N ASN A 245 19.81 6.18 -16.26
CA ASN A 245 20.05 5.42 -17.49
C ASN A 245 19.38 4.03 -17.51
N GLN A 246 18.28 3.86 -16.76
CA GLN A 246 17.50 2.64 -16.66
C GLN A 246 16.09 2.88 -17.24
N ASP A 247 16.02 3.38 -18.48
CA ASP A 247 14.75 3.57 -19.18
C ASP A 247 14.12 2.23 -19.55
N ILE A 248 12.99 1.92 -18.96
CA ILE A 248 12.25 0.67 -19.16
C ILE A 248 11.24 0.74 -20.31
N ASP A 249 11.13 1.90 -20.97
CA ASP A 249 10.17 2.16 -22.06
C ASP A 249 8.70 2.12 -21.60
N MET A 250 8.39 2.97 -20.62
CA MET A 250 7.01 3.06 -20.08
C MET A 250 5.92 3.32 -21.12
N PRO A 251 6.14 4.11 -22.21
CA PRO A 251 5.16 4.24 -23.27
C PRO A 251 4.76 2.90 -23.88
N HIS A 252 5.72 2.04 -24.18
CA HIS A 252 5.48 0.72 -24.77
C HIS A 252 4.76 -0.23 -23.79
N ILE A 253 5.16 -0.21 -22.52
CA ILE A 253 4.46 -0.95 -21.45
C ILE A 253 3.01 -0.46 -21.29
N ALA A 254 2.79 0.86 -21.32
CA ALA A 254 1.45 1.43 -21.17
C ALA A 254 0.53 1.08 -22.34
N GLU A 255 1.03 1.10 -23.55
CA GLU A 255 0.28 0.67 -24.74
C GLU A 255 -0.17 -0.80 -24.61
N MET A 256 0.75 -1.69 -24.25
CA MET A 256 0.46 -3.11 -24.02
C MET A 256 -0.56 -3.29 -22.88
N ALA A 257 -0.36 -2.59 -21.76
CA ALA A 257 -1.23 -2.69 -20.60
C ALA A 257 -2.67 -2.27 -20.93
N ARG A 258 -2.85 -1.14 -21.63
CA ARG A 258 -4.17 -0.64 -22.04
C ARG A 258 -4.81 -1.47 -23.12
N ARG A 259 -4.02 -2.08 -24.01
CA ARG A 259 -4.54 -3.03 -25.01
C ARG A 259 -5.12 -4.29 -24.36
N ASN A 260 -4.44 -4.85 -23.35
CA ASN A 260 -4.89 -6.03 -22.63
C ASN A 260 -6.01 -5.73 -21.62
N GLN A 261 -5.95 -4.57 -20.97
CA GLN A 261 -6.82 -4.14 -19.87
C GLN A 261 -7.27 -2.69 -20.10
N PRO A 262 -8.29 -2.45 -20.92
CA PRO A 262 -8.81 -1.11 -21.18
C PRO A 262 -9.16 -0.38 -19.87
N GLY A 263 -8.69 0.86 -19.73
CA GLY A 263 -8.91 1.69 -18.54
C GLY A 263 -8.07 1.30 -17.31
N ILE A 264 -7.06 0.42 -17.45
CA ILE A 264 -6.18 0.06 -16.33
C ILE A 264 -5.51 1.30 -15.73
N ILE A 265 -5.55 1.40 -14.42
CA ILE A 265 -4.79 2.40 -13.65
C ILE A 265 -3.33 1.97 -13.61
N MET A 266 -2.43 2.83 -14.03
CA MET A 266 -0.99 2.61 -13.95
C MET A 266 -0.40 3.46 -12.83
N VAL A 267 0.49 2.88 -12.05
CA VAL A 267 1.16 3.55 -10.94
C VAL A 267 2.66 3.31 -11.06
N ASP A 268 3.32 4.15 -11.86
CA ASP A 268 4.78 4.18 -11.96
C ASP A 268 5.33 5.02 -10.81
N ARG A 269 5.44 4.37 -9.65
CA ARG A 269 5.74 5.03 -8.36
C ARG A 269 6.96 5.93 -8.45
N THR A 270 6.78 7.18 -8.01
CA THR A 270 7.83 8.20 -7.84
C THR A 270 8.55 8.63 -9.14
N ILE A 271 8.06 8.20 -10.31
CA ILE A 271 8.64 8.63 -11.60
C ILE A 271 7.94 9.89 -12.14
N HIS A 272 6.67 10.09 -11.75
CA HIS A 272 5.81 11.18 -12.19
C HIS A 272 5.46 11.11 -13.68
N GLY A 273 4.50 11.94 -14.09
CA GLY A 273 4.04 11.99 -15.45
C GLY A 273 2.83 11.10 -15.72
N PRO A 274 2.54 10.81 -17.00
CA PRO A 274 1.26 10.26 -17.44
C PRO A 274 0.99 8.82 -17.00
N TYR A 275 2.00 8.14 -16.44
CA TYR A 275 1.90 6.75 -15.99
C TYR A 275 1.85 6.59 -14.47
N GLU A 276 1.88 7.70 -13.71
CA GLU A 276 1.58 7.72 -12.28
C GLU A 276 0.15 8.26 -12.07
N ASN A 277 -0.86 7.44 -12.37
CA ASN A 277 -2.26 7.86 -12.32
C ASN A 277 -2.76 8.18 -10.90
N TYR A 278 -2.07 7.78 -9.87
CA TYR A 278 -2.16 8.29 -8.50
C TYR A 278 -0.83 8.19 -7.79
N GLN A 279 -0.59 9.11 -6.86
CA GLN A 279 0.64 9.11 -6.07
C GLN A 279 0.54 8.22 -4.85
N THR A 280 1.68 7.72 -4.37
CA THR A 280 1.74 6.71 -3.31
C THR A 280 2.65 7.14 -2.16
N PRO A 281 2.27 8.14 -1.33
CA PRO A 281 3.03 8.44 -0.12
C PRO A 281 3.13 7.19 0.76
N GLU A 282 4.37 6.76 1.02
CA GLU A 282 4.64 5.54 1.77
C GLU A 282 4.84 5.83 3.25
N ARG A 283 4.12 5.08 4.11
CA ARG A 283 4.18 5.18 5.59
C ARG A 283 3.87 6.58 6.13
N THR A 284 3.33 7.46 5.31
CA THR A 284 3.03 8.84 5.66
C THR A 284 1.67 9.27 5.11
N ILE A 285 1.14 10.35 5.66
CA ILE A 285 -0.09 11.00 5.20
C ILE A 285 0.28 12.44 4.83
N PRO A 286 -0.13 12.95 3.67
CA PRO A 286 0.07 14.35 3.31
C PRO A 286 -0.40 15.30 4.41
N GLU A 287 0.33 16.38 4.65
CA GLU A 287 0.02 17.32 5.72
C GLU A 287 -1.36 17.97 5.52
N THR A 288 -1.71 18.29 4.28
CA THR A 288 -2.97 18.92 3.91
C THR A 288 -3.72 18.10 2.86
N GLN A 289 -4.96 18.54 2.53
CA GLN A 289 -5.69 18.00 1.38
C GLN A 289 -4.90 18.24 0.09
N LEU A 290 -4.88 17.23 -0.78
CA LEU A 290 -4.32 17.33 -2.12
C LEU A 290 -5.44 17.37 -3.17
N ASN A 291 -5.23 18.11 -4.22
CA ASN A 291 -6.21 18.28 -5.32
C ASN A 291 -6.06 17.24 -6.44
N TYR A 292 -5.29 16.20 -6.22
CA TYR A 292 -5.04 15.10 -7.15
C TYR A 292 -5.22 13.73 -6.48
N ARG A 293 -5.07 12.65 -7.24
CA ARG A 293 -5.27 11.27 -6.75
C ARG A 293 -4.06 10.75 -5.99
N TRP A 294 -4.29 10.16 -4.82
CA TRP A 294 -3.22 9.59 -4.01
C TRP A 294 -3.73 8.47 -3.11
N GLU A 295 -2.80 7.62 -2.71
CA GLU A 295 -3.01 6.45 -1.86
C GLU A 295 -1.86 6.37 -0.85
N SER A 296 -2.14 6.50 0.44
CA SER A 296 -1.12 6.12 1.43
C SER A 296 -1.01 4.61 1.51
N CYS A 297 0.19 4.09 1.27
CA CYS A 297 0.52 2.70 1.51
C CYS A 297 1.20 2.55 2.87
N ILE A 298 0.53 1.84 3.78
CA ILE A 298 0.95 1.73 5.19
C ILE A 298 0.84 0.27 5.63
N PRO A 299 1.91 -0.36 6.16
CA PRO A 299 1.81 -1.73 6.65
C PRO A 299 1.05 -1.81 7.98
N LEU A 300 0.37 -2.93 8.22
CA LEU A 300 -0.30 -3.24 9.50
C LEU A 300 0.70 -3.44 10.64
N THR A 301 1.91 -3.82 10.30
CA THR A 301 3.05 -3.94 11.23
C THR A 301 4.10 -2.86 10.95
N ASN A 302 5.32 -3.05 11.40
CA ASN A 302 6.46 -2.23 10.99
C ASN A 302 7.09 -2.68 9.66
N ASP A 303 6.73 -3.88 9.17
CA ASP A 303 7.24 -4.49 7.97
C ASP A 303 6.11 -4.73 6.96
N TRP A 304 6.45 -4.81 5.66
CA TRP A 304 5.47 -5.09 4.62
C TRP A 304 5.11 -6.56 4.55
N GLY A 305 6.13 -7.43 4.59
CA GLY A 305 6.00 -8.87 4.59
C GLY A 305 5.83 -9.46 5.99
N TYR A 306 5.75 -10.78 6.04
CA TYR A 306 5.79 -11.52 7.30
C TYR A 306 7.17 -11.45 7.93
N VAL A 307 7.22 -11.08 9.22
CA VAL A 307 8.40 -11.19 10.08
C VAL A 307 8.06 -11.97 11.36
N LYS A 308 9.08 -12.60 11.97
CA LYS A 308 8.86 -13.46 13.16
C LYS A 308 8.37 -12.72 14.38
N HIS A 309 8.77 -11.46 14.54
CA HIS A 309 8.46 -10.64 15.72
C HIS A 309 7.91 -9.27 15.27
N PRO A 310 6.67 -9.24 14.72
CA PRO A 310 6.08 -8.01 14.23
C PRO A 310 5.66 -7.07 15.37
N THR A 311 5.80 -5.77 15.15
CA THR A 311 5.13 -4.76 15.97
C THR A 311 3.83 -4.35 15.29
N TRP A 312 2.71 -4.65 15.94
CA TRP A 312 1.39 -4.43 15.39
C TRP A 312 0.84 -3.04 15.66
N LYS A 313 0.24 -2.41 14.66
CA LYS A 313 -0.64 -1.27 14.88
C LYS A 313 -1.95 -1.73 15.49
N SER A 314 -2.52 -0.94 16.40
CA SER A 314 -3.85 -1.20 16.95
C SER A 314 -4.95 -0.98 15.90
N PRO A 315 -6.13 -1.59 16.04
CA PRO A 315 -7.28 -1.29 15.20
C PRO A 315 -7.64 0.19 15.20
N GLU A 316 -7.57 0.85 16.36
CA GLU A 316 -7.84 2.27 16.57
C GLU A 316 -6.89 3.12 15.73
N LYS A 317 -5.59 2.79 15.74
CA LYS A 317 -4.58 3.48 14.94
C LYS A 317 -4.88 3.39 13.45
N VAL A 318 -5.27 2.21 12.96
CA VAL A 318 -5.61 2.01 11.53
C VAL A 318 -6.89 2.75 11.17
N ILE A 319 -7.93 2.70 12.02
CA ILE A 319 -9.20 3.43 11.82
C ILE A 319 -8.93 4.93 11.75
N ASN A 320 -8.15 5.48 12.67
CA ASN A 320 -7.82 6.91 12.72
C ASN A 320 -7.01 7.32 11.48
N THR A 321 -6.04 6.50 11.07
CA THR A 321 -5.29 6.68 9.81
C THR A 321 -6.24 6.73 8.60
N LEU A 322 -7.20 5.82 8.50
CA LEU A 322 -8.18 5.78 7.43
C LEU A 322 -9.08 7.02 7.42
N ILE A 323 -9.55 7.47 8.59
CA ILE A 323 -10.37 8.69 8.74
C ILE A 323 -9.62 9.91 8.19
N GLU A 324 -8.38 10.10 8.63
CA GLU A 324 -7.56 11.23 8.21
C GLU A 324 -7.29 11.21 6.70
N ILE A 325 -6.88 10.07 6.16
CA ILE A 325 -6.61 9.90 4.72
C ILE A 325 -7.85 10.23 3.89
N VAL A 326 -9.00 9.69 4.26
CA VAL A 326 -10.25 9.89 3.50
C VAL A 326 -10.74 11.33 3.58
N ALA A 327 -10.65 11.98 4.74
CA ALA A 327 -10.98 13.39 4.89
C ALA A 327 -10.04 14.31 4.09
N LYS A 328 -8.79 13.89 3.88
CA LYS A 328 -7.82 14.58 3.03
C LYS A 328 -7.90 14.19 1.53
N GLY A 329 -8.82 13.29 1.16
CA GLY A 329 -9.11 12.95 -0.23
C GLY A 329 -8.32 11.77 -0.81
N GLY A 330 -7.62 11.02 0.03
CA GLY A 330 -6.86 9.84 -0.38
C GLY A 330 -7.58 8.51 -0.17
N ASN A 331 -6.90 7.44 -0.57
CA ASN A 331 -7.22 6.06 -0.23
C ASN A 331 -6.12 5.49 0.70
N LEU A 332 -6.49 4.53 1.52
CA LEU A 332 -5.55 3.74 2.31
C LEU A 332 -5.42 2.35 1.70
N VAL A 333 -4.20 1.93 1.37
CA VAL A 333 -3.87 0.53 1.15
C VAL A 333 -3.06 0.00 2.33
N LEU A 334 -3.61 -0.99 3.04
CA LEU A 334 -3.00 -1.57 4.24
C LEU A 334 -2.14 -2.77 3.86
N GLY A 335 -0.85 -2.74 4.21
CA GLY A 335 0.08 -3.84 3.97
C GLY A 335 -0.19 -5.02 4.91
N VAL A 336 -0.30 -6.23 4.35
CA VAL A 336 -0.44 -7.48 5.09
C VAL A 336 0.52 -8.51 4.51
N GLY A 337 1.34 -9.11 5.38
CA GLY A 337 2.29 -10.17 5.00
C GLY A 337 1.77 -11.55 5.40
N PRO A 338 1.37 -12.41 4.45
CA PRO A 338 1.05 -13.80 4.75
C PRO A 338 2.27 -14.57 5.26
N THR A 339 2.01 -15.57 6.11
CA THR A 339 3.05 -16.46 6.65
C THR A 339 3.68 -17.32 5.54
N PRO A 340 4.85 -17.94 5.78
CA PRO A 340 5.44 -18.87 4.80
C PRO A 340 4.57 -20.10 4.53
N GLN A 341 3.63 -20.44 5.42
CA GLN A 341 2.64 -21.51 5.23
C GLN A 341 1.46 -21.09 4.35
N GLY A 342 1.30 -19.78 4.08
CA GLY A 342 0.19 -19.25 3.28
C GLY A 342 -1.04 -18.85 4.09
N THR A 343 -0.90 -18.59 5.39
CA THR A 343 -1.98 -18.12 6.26
C THR A 343 -1.86 -16.63 6.59
N ILE A 344 -2.95 -16.02 6.98
CA ILE A 344 -2.94 -14.68 7.62
C ILE A 344 -2.79 -14.90 9.13
N GLN A 345 -1.82 -14.20 9.76
CA GLN A 345 -1.56 -14.34 11.19
C GLN A 345 -2.83 -14.03 12.01
N PRO A 346 -3.11 -14.82 13.07
CA PRO A 346 -4.30 -14.61 13.91
C PRO A 346 -4.42 -13.19 14.46
N GLU A 347 -3.30 -12.58 14.83
CA GLU A 347 -3.23 -11.20 15.35
C GLU A 347 -3.65 -10.18 14.28
N ALA A 348 -3.32 -10.43 13.01
CA ALA A 348 -3.79 -9.60 11.89
C ALA A 348 -5.30 -9.77 11.72
N VAL A 349 -5.81 -11.01 11.74
CA VAL A 349 -7.24 -11.33 11.59
C VAL A 349 -8.06 -10.65 12.70
N GLU A 350 -7.60 -10.68 13.94
CA GLU A 350 -8.26 -10.00 15.07
C GLU A 350 -8.42 -8.50 14.81
N ARG A 351 -7.33 -7.83 14.41
CA ARG A 351 -7.31 -6.39 14.11
C ARG A 351 -8.20 -6.04 12.93
N LEU A 352 -8.11 -6.80 11.86
CA LEU A 352 -8.94 -6.62 10.66
C LEU A 352 -10.42 -6.79 10.98
N ASN A 353 -10.80 -7.77 11.80
CA ASN A 353 -12.17 -7.97 12.26
C ASN A 353 -12.67 -6.78 13.10
N ALA A 354 -11.83 -6.19 13.96
CA ALA A 354 -12.20 -5.00 14.74
C ALA A 354 -12.43 -3.78 13.83
N ILE A 355 -11.56 -3.55 12.83
CA ILE A 355 -11.71 -2.52 11.82
C ILE A 355 -13.02 -2.71 11.04
N GLY A 356 -13.28 -3.94 10.60
CA GLY A 356 -14.50 -4.28 9.86
C GLY A 356 -15.78 -4.03 10.67
N LYS A 357 -15.79 -4.37 11.97
CA LYS A 357 -16.92 -4.07 12.87
C LYS A 357 -17.19 -2.57 12.96
N TRP A 358 -16.16 -1.74 13.00
CA TRP A 358 -16.30 -0.28 12.99
C TRP A 358 -16.84 0.23 11.65
N LEU A 359 -16.26 -0.23 10.53
CA LEU A 359 -16.67 0.16 9.18
C LEU A 359 -18.10 -0.27 8.84
N LYS A 360 -18.55 -1.42 9.32
CA LYS A 360 -19.93 -1.88 9.13
C LYS A 360 -20.95 -0.88 9.68
N LYS A 361 -20.62 -0.16 10.74
CA LYS A 361 -21.48 0.85 11.36
C LYS A 361 -21.27 2.25 10.81
N ASN A 362 -20.03 2.62 10.55
CA ASN A 362 -19.63 4.00 10.25
C ASN A 362 -19.21 4.21 8.77
N GLY A 363 -19.19 3.17 7.95
CA GLY A 363 -18.66 3.19 6.59
C GLY A 363 -19.34 4.16 5.63
N ARG A 364 -20.57 4.62 5.92
CA ARG A 364 -21.22 5.70 5.14
C ARG A 364 -20.44 7.02 5.17
N ALA A 365 -19.70 7.27 6.24
CA ALA A 365 -18.83 8.45 6.36
C ALA A 365 -17.45 8.24 5.67
N ILE A 366 -17.17 7.04 5.16
CA ILE A 366 -15.90 6.66 4.55
C ILE A 366 -16.07 6.41 3.04
N TYR A 367 -16.86 5.40 2.65
CA TYR A 367 -17.00 4.96 1.26
C TYR A 367 -17.88 5.89 0.43
N ASN A 368 -17.57 6.04 -0.86
CA ASN A 368 -18.31 6.89 -1.80
C ASN A 368 -18.42 8.34 -1.31
N THR A 369 -17.43 8.82 -0.55
CA THR A 369 -17.38 10.17 -0.04
C THR A 369 -16.39 11.04 -0.82
N THR A 370 -16.58 12.35 -0.70
CA THR A 370 -15.68 13.37 -1.22
C THR A 370 -15.21 14.29 -0.09
N THR A 371 -14.20 15.09 -0.37
CA THR A 371 -13.63 16.06 0.57
C THR A 371 -14.57 17.23 0.83
N THR A 372 -14.35 17.91 1.95
CA THR A 372 -15.01 19.19 2.29
C THR A 372 -13.96 20.29 2.43
N LYS A 373 -14.33 21.53 2.18
CA LYS A 373 -13.41 22.68 2.34
C LYS A 373 -12.89 22.80 3.77
N ASN A 374 -13.77 22.61 4.75
CA ASN A 374 -13.41 22.53 6.16
C ASN A 374 -13.36 21.07 6.58
N TYR A 375 -12.24 20.40 6.30
CA TYR A 375 -12.10 18.94 6.44
C TYR A 375 -11.74 18.47 7.84
N HIS A 376 -11.37 19.36 8.75
CA HIS A 376 -11.20 19.03 10.18
C HIS A 376 -11.38 20.25 11.09
N SER A 377 -11.76 20.02 12.33
CA SER A 377 -11.78 20.97 13.43
C SER A 377 -11.44 20.24 14.73
N GLY A 378 -10.23 20.45 15.24
CA GLY A 378 -9.69 19.63 16.33
C GLY A 378 -9.70 18.16 15.93
N ASN A 379 -10.26 17.31 16.77
CA ASN A 379 -10.35 15.85 16.52
C ASN A 379 -11.55 15.43 15.64
N VAL A 380 -12.33 16.38 15.13
CA VAL A 380 -13.47 16.05 14.23
C VAL A 380 -13.05 16.25 12.78
N TRP A 381 -13.13 15.18 12.00
CA TRP A 381 -12.81 15.13 10.59
C TRP A 381 -14.09 15.06 9.76
N PHE A 382 -14.09 15.65 8.56
CA PHE A 382 -15.30 15.77 7.76
C PHE A 382 -15.14 15.19 6.36
N THR A 383 -16.21 14.52 5.94
CA THR A 383 -16.41 14.06 4.57
C THR A 383 -17.83 14.41 4.12
N ALA A 384 -18.10 14.36 2.83
CA ALA A 384 -19.45 14.58 2.30
C ALA A 384 -19.82 13.48 1.31
N SER A 385 -21.12 13.23 1.12
CA SER A 385 -21.58 12.46 -0.04
C SER A 385 -21.22 13.19 -1.34
N LYS A 386 -21.08 12.47 -2.44
CA LYS A 386 -20.69 13.06 -3.75
C LYS A 386 -21.63 14.13 -4.26
N ASP A 387 -22.93 14.01 -3.94
CA ASP A 387 -23.95 15.00 -4.26
C ASP A 387 -24.04 16.16 -3.24
N HIS A 388 -23.15 16.16 -2.25
CA HIS A 388 -23.06 17.12 -1.15
C HIS A 388 -24.36 17.30 -0.33
N LYS A 389 -25.30 16.34 -0.40
CA LYS A 389 -26.53 16.40 0.39
C LYS A 389 -26.33 15.94 1.84
N HIS A 390 -25.35 15.09 2.08
CA HIS A 390 -25.01 14.56 3.40
C HIS A 390 -23.59 14.98 3.77
N LEU A 391 -23.47 15.58 4.94
CA LEU A 391 -22.21 15.93 5.55
C LEU A 391 -21.97 14.94 6.69
N TYR A 392 -20.77 14.41 6.78
CA TYR A 392 -20.36 13.50 7.85
C TYR A 392 -19.25 14.14 8.68
N GLY A 393 -19.40 14.09 10.01
CA GLY A 393 -18.36 14.42 10.97
C GLY A 393 -17.89 13.15 11.67
N ILE A 394 -16.61 12.95 11.85
CA ILE A 394 -16.05 11.77 12.51
C ILE A 394 -15.13 12.25 13.63
N TYR A 395 -15.54 12.07 14.88
CA TYR A 395 -14.66 12.32 16.01
C TYR A 395 -13.63 11.20 16.10
N MET A 396 -12.37 11.56 15.94
CA MET A 396 -11.24 10.65 16.05
C MET A 396 -10.85 10.55 17.52
N LEU A 397 -11.09 9.39 18.12
CA LEU A 397 -10.67 9.10 19.50
C LEU A 397 -9.19 8.71 19.50
N THR A 398 -8.38 9.44 20.28
CA THR A 398 -6.97 9.11 20.46
C THR A 398 -6.82 7.81 21.27
N GLU A 399 -5.89 6.96 20.90
CA GLU A 399 -5.61 5.72 21.59
C GLU A 399 -5.27 5.98 23.07
N GLY A 400 -5.90 5.24 23.97
CA GLY A 400 -5.75 5.41 25.43
C GLY A 400 -6.64 6.49 26.05
N GLU A 401 -7.32 7.32 25.25
CA GLU A 401 -8.27 8.32 25.76
C GLU A 401 -9.66 7.73 25.92
N LYS A 402 -10.47 8.35 26.78
CA LYS A 402 -11.88 8.03 26.93
C LYS A 402 -12.72 8.91 26.01
N LEU A 403 -13.78 8.33 25.43
CA LEU A 403 -14.73 9.11 24.65
C LEU A 403 -15.37 10.19 25.54
N PRO A 404 -15.30 11.49 25.14
CA PRO A 404 -15.80 12.59 25.97
C PRO A 404 -17.33 12.57 26.00
N GLU A 405 -17.93 13.15 27.04
CA GLU A 405 -19.39 13.29 27.14
C GLU A 405 -19.96 14.25 26.08
N SER A 406 -19.14 15.18 25.61
CA SER A 406 -19.53 16.18 24.60
C SER A 406 -18.41 16.40 23.62
N ILE A 407 -18.77 16.57 22.35
CA ILE A 407 -17.85 16.87 21.25
C ILE A 407 -18.20 18.23 20.71
N THR A 408 -17.20 19.09 20.49
CA THR A 408 -17.35 20.42 19.90
C THR A 408 -16.46 20.56 18.68
N TRP A 409 -16.99 21.17 17.62
CA TRP A 409 -16.22 21.55 16.44
C TRP A 409 -16.63 22.93 15.94
N GLN A 410 -15.82 23.53 15.09
CA GLN A 410 -16.04 24.83 14.48
C GLN A 410 -16.36 24.68 12.99
N GLY A 411 -17.30 25.48 12.50
CA GLY A 411 -17.76 25.39 11.10
C GLY A 411 -18.65 24.17 10.84
N ASN A 412 -18.86 23.86 9.57
CA ASN A 412 -19.71 22.71 9.16
C ASN A 412 -21.03 22.66 9.95
N LEU A 413 -21.75 23.80 9.94
CA LEU A 413 -22.97 23.97 10.72
C LEU A 413 -24.11 23.10 10.15
N PRO A 414 -24.86 22.38 10.99
CA PRO A 414 -26.07 21.70 10.58
C PRO A 414 -27.16 22.74 10.14
N LYS A 415 -28.06 22.31 9.29
CA LYS A 415 -29.22 23.14 8.93
C LYS A 415 -30.02 23.51 10.19
N LYS A 416 -30.63 24.71 10.19
CA LYS A 416 -31.44 25.18 11.32
C LYS A 416 -32.50 24.15 11.70
N GLY A 417 -32.48 23.70 12.97
CA GLY A 417 -33.42 22.72 13.51
C GLY A 417 -33.08 21.25 13.17
N ALA A 418 -32.03 20.98 12.41
CA ALA A 418 -31.63 19.64 12.10
C ALA A 418 -31.13 18.88 13.35
N LYS A 419 -31.34 17.59 13.38
CA LYS A 419 -30.74 16.67 14.35
C LYS A 419 -29.54 15.99 13.71
N ILE A 420 -28.53 15.74 14.49
CA ILE A 420 -27.33 15.01 14.09
C ILE A 420 -27.52 13.54 14.43
N LYS A 421 -27.28 12.66 13.45
CA LYS A 421 -27.48 11.22 13.62
C LYS A 421 -26.15 10.52 13.89
N ILE A 422 -26.05 9.78 14.98
CA ILE A 422 -24.91 8.90 15.28
C ILE A 422 -25.01 7.67 14.38
N LEU A 423 -24.02 7.43 13.51
CA LEU A 423 -24.06 6.31 12.57
C LEU A 423 -24.03 4.95 13.27
N ALA A 424 -23.25 4.82 14.36
CA ALA A 424 -23.04 3.56 15.07
C ALA A 424 -24.32 2.93 15.63
N ASN A 425 -25.34 3.73 16.02
CA ASN A 425 -26.57 3.24 16.65
C ASN A 425 -27.86 3.87 16.11
N GLY A 426 -27.75 4.79 15.13
CA GLY A 426 -28.89 5.47 14.52
C GLY A 426 -29.58 6.53 15.39
N LYS A 427 -29.14 6.76 16.62
CA LYS A 427 -29.76 7.76 17.52
C LYS A 427 -29.51 9.17 17.00
N SER A 428 -30.55 10.01 17.06
CA SER A 428 -30.49 11.42 16.71
C SER A 428 -30.32 12.26 17.98
N ILE A 429 -29.38 13.20 17.93
CA ILE A 429 -29.09 14.14 19.00
C ILE A 429 -29.29 15.57 18.52
N LYS A 430 -29.76 16.46 19.40
CA LYS A 430 -29.94 17.88 19.10
C LYS A 430 -28.61 18.61 19.36
N PRO A 431 -28.02 19.28 18.36
CA PRO A 431 -26.82 20.06 18.61
C PRO A 431 -27.14 21.37 19.35
N THR A 432 -26.20 21.86 20.11
CA THR A 432 -26.15 23.25 20.59
C THR A 432 -25.25 24.05 19.66
N ILE A 433 -25.77 25.17 19.12
CA ILE A 433 -25.01 26.01 18.19
C ILE A 433 -24.80 27.36 18.87
N ASN A 434 -23.54 27.77 18.97
CA ASN A 434 -23.14 29.06 19.50
C ASN A 434 -22.16 29.74 18.54
N GLY A 435 -22.66 30.71 17.75
CA GLY A 435 -21.92 31.28 16.65
C GLY A 435 -21.53 30.24 15.63
N ASN A 436 -20.23 30.04 15.42
CA ASN A 436 -19.69 29.05 14.49
C ASN A 436 -19.31 27.69 15.16
N ASN A 437 -19.62 27.54 16.46
CA ASN A 437 -19.34 26.31 17.20
C ASN A 437 -20.59 25.43 17.29
N VAL A 438 -20.39 24.15 17.04
CA VAL A 438 -21.41 23.10 17.19
C VAL A 438 -20.97 22.16 18.29
N THR A 439 -21.84 21.97 19.30
CA THR A 439 -21.60 21.03 20.40
C THR A 439 -22.66 19.96 20.40
N VAL A 440 -22.25 18.70 20.51
CA VAL A 440 -23.15 17.53 20.66
C VAL A 440 -22.84 16.82 21.95
N LYS A 441 -23.87 16.52 22.74
CA LYS A 441 -23.75 15.66 23.93
C LYS A 441 -23.96 14.22 23.53
N LEU A 442 -22.98 13.37 23.82
CA LEU A 442 -23.05 11.96 23.51
C LEU A 442 -23.94 11.18 24.47
N PRO A 443 -24.78 10.24 24.01
CA PRO A 443 -25.52 9.35 24.91
C PRO A 443 -24.55 8.36 25.59
N ALA A 444 -24.87 7.98 26.80
CA ALA A 444 -24.14 6.94 27.53
C ALA A 444 -24.18 5.59 26.77
N GLY A 445 -23.16 4.75 26.99
CA GLY A 445 -23.08 3.40 26.45
C GLY A 445 -22.59 3.31 25.00
N LEU A 446 -22.02 4.37 24.44
CA LEU A 446 -21.29 4.26 23.18
C LEU A 446 -19.98 3.48 23.38
N PRO A 447 -19.56 2.67 22.37
CA PRO A 447 -18.26 2.03 22.41
C PRO A 447 -17.13 3.06 22.53
N GLN A 448 -16.05 2.71 23.23
CA GLN A 448 -14.85 3.53 23.37
C GLN A 448 -14.02 3.46 22.07
N GLN A 449 -14.46 4.16 21.03
CA GLN A 449 -13.86 4.19 19.69
C GLN A 449 -14.26 5.48 18.97
N SER A 450 -13.65 5.77 17.84
CA SER A 450 -14.02 6.91 17.00
C SER A 450 -15.49 6.85 16.58
N VAL A 451 -16.19 7.98 16.59
CA VAL A 451 -17.64 8.07 16.39
C VAL A 451 -17.96 8.91 15.17
N ALA A 452 -18.76 8.37 14.26
CA ALA A 452 -19.20 9.09 13.06
C ALA A 452 -20.66 9.58 13.20
N PHE A 453 -20.89 10.76 12.63
CA PHE A 453 -22.15 11.49 12.62
C PHE A 453 -22.58 11.79 11.18
N GLU A 454 -23.86 11.78 10.92
CA GLU A 454 -24.50 12.44 9.77
C GLU A 454 -25.10 13.76 10.26
N ILE A 455 -24.65 14.89 9.65
CA ILE A 455 -24.91 16.28 10.07
C ILE A 455 -25.96 16.92 9.19
#